data_11a401cc1db52e9a29a0cbed82cf57dc
#
_entry.id   11a401cc1db52e9a29a0cbed82cf57dc
#
_cell.length_a   1.000
_cell.length_b   1.000
_cell.length_c   1.000
_cell.angle_alpha   90.00
_cell.angle_beta   90.00
_cell.angle_gamma   90.00
#
_symmetry.space_group_name_H-M   'P 1'
#
loop_
_entity.id
_entity.type
_entity.pdbx_description
1 polymer ?
#
loop_
_entity_poly.entity_id
_entity_poly.type
_entity_poly.pdbx_seq_one_letter_code
_entity_poly.pdbx_strand_id
1 'polypeptide(L)'
;MEKIKQLQQDFAEFLAQTNFGGEPKELYEPIAYTILQSGKRLRPMLCLLANEMFDGDEKEALWPALALETFHNFTLIHDDIMDKAPLRRGKETVYQKWNADIAILSGDAMLAKAFQFALQPKKGGELAKQLGKVSIEICEGQQMDLNFETLGNVTIPEYLEMIRLKTAVLLATALQMGATVAGANEADIQHLYDFGINLGMSFQLQDDILDLYSDVSTFGKRHGGDIADIKKTYLYLKALELASEKDRKRLQYLFTLRMDHDEEEKIEEVQGIYDRLHVKEAVEKVMLDYDRKAFEELDAVSIPDEKKAHLRTYAELLSGRKK
;
A
#
# COMPACT_ATOMS: atom_id res chain seq x y z
N MET A 1 8.14 -9.43 -19.71
CA MET A 1 8.66 -10.13 -18.49
C MET A 1 10.14 -9.89 -18.25
N GLU A 2 11.00 -9.99 -19.28
CA GLU A 2 12.45 -9.76 -19.13
C GLU A 2 12.78 -8.33 -18.66
N LYS A 3 12.18 -7.30 -19.27
CA LYS A 3 12.38 -5.89 -18.85
C LYS A 3 11.93 -5.64 -17.39
N ILE A 4 10.81 -6.23 -16.94
CA ILE A 4 10.35 -6.12 -15.56
C ILE A 4 11.41 -6.69 -14.60
N LYS A 5 11.98 -7.86 -14.91
CA LYS A 5 13.04 -8.48 -14.09
C LYS A 5 14.31 -7.64 -14.09
N GLN A 6 14.65 -7.04 -15.24
CA GLN A 6 15.81 -6.14 -15.34
C GLN A 6 15.62 -4.92 -14.43
N LEU A 7 14.48 -4.23 -14.49
CA LEU A 7 14.18 -3.09 -13.62
C LEU A 7 14.19 -3.46 -12.14
N GLN A 8 13.71 -4.66 -11.79
CA GLN A 8 13.78 -5.18 -10.43
C GLN A 8 15.22 -5.36 -9.95
N GLN A 9 16.08 -5.91 -10.81
CA GLN A 9 17.49 -6.11 -10.52
C GLN A 9 18.23 -4.78 -10.40
N ASP A 10 18.03 -3.85 -11.34
CA ASP A 10 18.67 -2.54 -11.35
C ASP A 10 18.31 -1.74 -10.09
N PHE A 11 17.04 -1.77 -9.68
CA PHE A 11 16.62 -1.15 -8.43
C PHE A 11 17.24 -1.83 -7.20
N ALA A 12 17.30 -3.17 -7.19
CA ALA A 12 17.88 -3.92 -6.06
C ALA A 12 19.39 -3.61 -5.92
N GLU A 13 20.11 -3.51 -7.02
CA GLU A 13 21.53 -3.14 -7.04
C GLU A 13 21.71 -1.68 -6.57
N PHE A 14 20.89 -0.74 -7.06
CA PHE A 14 20.94 0.66 -6.64
C PHE A 14 20.65 0.81 -5.14
N LEU A 15 19.63 0.11 -4.64
CA LEU A 15 19.28 0.08 -3.22
C LEU A 15 20.45 -0.46 -2.36
N ALA A 16 21.07 -1.56 -2.80
CA ALA A 16 22.18 -2.18 -2.08
C ALA A 16 23.46 -1.31 -2.06
N GLN A 17 23.67 -0.49 -3.07
CA GLN A 17 24.79 0.45 -3.15
C GLN A 17 24.55 1.76 -2.39
N THR A 18 23.29 2.06 -2.05
CA THR A 18 22.94 3.28 -1.33
C THR A 18 23.37 3.18 0.13
N ASN A 19 24.11 4.18 0.61
CA ASN A 19 24.53 4.25 2.00
C ASN A 19 23.41 4.77 2.90
N PHE A 20 22.87 3.90 3.75
CA PHE A 20 21.91 4.23 4.79
C PHE A 20 22.56 4.35 6.19
N GLY A 21 23.87 4.17 6.30
CA GLY A 21 24.61 4.28 7.55
C GLY A 21 24.94 5.72 7.93
N GLY A 22 25.35 5.91 9.17
CA GLY A 22 25.76 7.20 9.71
C GLY A 22 25.96 7.16 11.23
N GLU A 23 26.25 8.31 11.80
CA GLU A 23 26.32 8.52 13.26
C GLU A 23 25.25 9.53 13.69
N PRO A 24 24.58 9.32 14.85
CA PRO A 24 24.75 8.20 15.78
C PRO A 24 24.15 6.89 15.20
N LYS A 25 24.76 5.74 15.52
CA LYS A 25 24.36 4.41 15.00
C LYS A 25 22.91 4.06 15.30
N GLU A 26 22.47 4.41 16.50
CA GLU A 26 21.10 4.14 16.97
C GLU A 26 20.03 4.76 16.07
N LEU A 27 20.37 5.83 15.33
CA LEU A 27 19.47 6.45 14.34
C LEU A 27 19.49 5.69 13.00
N TYR A 28 20.67 5.26 12.54
CA TYR A 28 20.85 4.76 11.17
C TYR A 28 20.76 3.24 11.06
N GLU A 29 21.11 2.46 12.08
CA GLU A 29 20.96 0.99 12.06
C GLU A 29 19.51 0.55 11.86
N PRO A 30 18.48 1.16 12.51
CA PRO A 30 17.10 0.82 12.26
C PRO A 30 16.64 1.14 10.82
N ILE A 31 17.15 2.22 10.23
CA ILE A 31 16.88 2.59 8.83
C ILE A 31 17.38 1.49 7.89
N ALA A 32 18.65 1.11 8.01
CA ALA A 32 19.25 0.05 7.22
C ALA A 32 18.54 -1.30 7.45
N TYR A 33 18.24 -1.62 8.72
CA TYR A 33 17.51 -2.83 9.08
C TYR A 33 16.15 -2.93 8.38
N THR A 34 15.41 -1.83 8.28
CA THR A 34 14.07 -1.82 7.68
C THR A 34 14.13 -1.83 6.16
N ILE A 35 14.90 -0.92 5.56
CA ILE A 35 14.86 -0.71 4.11
C ILE A 35 15.50 -1.85 3.33
N LEU A 36 16.46 -2.55 3.91
CA LEU A 36 17.13 -3.70 3.29
C LEU A 36 16.39 -5.02 3.47
N GLN A 37 15.26 -5.06 4.19
CA GLN A 37 14.42 -6.26 4.25
C GLN A 37 13.85 -6.60 2.88
N SER A 38 13.60 -7.89 2.65
CA SER A 38 12.92 -8.37 1.44
C SER A 38 11.50 -7.81 1.32
N GLY A 39 11.07 -7.53 0.10
CA GLY A 39 9.72 -7.03 -0.18
C GLY A 39 9.43 -6.98 -1.67
N LYS A 40 8.16 -6.89 -2.04
CA LYS A 40 7.71 -6.85 -3.45
C LYS A 40 8.15 -5.58 -4.21
N ARG A 41 8.62 -4.55 -3.51
CA ARG A 41 9.07 -3.25 -4.07
C ARG A 41 8.08 -2.67 -5.08
N LEU A 42 6.79 -2.77 -4.76
CA LEU A 42 5.71 -2.41 -5.68
C LEU A 42 5.81 -0.94 -6.15
N ARG A 43 6.00 0.01 -5.23
CA ARG A 43 6.05 1.44 -5.54
C ARG A 43 7.25 1.83 -6.40
N PRO A 44 8.48 1.38 -6.08
CA PRO A 44 9.62 1.54 -6.98
C PRO A 44 9.36 1.02 -8.38
N MET A 45 8.78 -0.18 -8.50
CA MET A 45 8.51 -0.79 -9.80
C MET A 45 7.48 -0.01 -10.62
N LEU A 46 6.41 0.48 -10.00
CA LEU A 46 5.43 1.33 -10.68
C LEU A 46 6.08 2.63 -11.20
N CYS A 47 6.97 3.24 -10.41
CA CYS A 47 7.70 4.43 -10.82
C CYS A 47 8.61 4.14 -12.03
N LEU A 48 9.39 3.07 -11.99
CA LEU A 48 10.31 2.69 -13.07
C LEU A 48 9.57 2.30 -14.35
N LEU A 49 8.46 1.56 -14.24
CA LEU A 49 7.62 1.18 -15.37
C LEU A 49 6.93 2.38 -16.00
N ALA A 50 6.46 3.34 -15.21
CA ALA A 50 5.91 4.59 -15.73
C ALA A 50 6.97 5.44 -16.43
N ASN A 51 8.21 5.44 -15.97
CA ASN A 51 9.32 6.10 -16.66
C ASN A 51 9.66 5.38 -17.98
N GLU A 52 9.78 4.07 -17.97
CA GLU A 52 10.14 3.25 -19.12
C GLU A 52 9.16 3.42 -20.28
N MET A 53 7.83 3.47 -20.01
CA MET A 53 6.84 3.60 -21.06
C MET A 53 6.91 4.93 -21.86
N PHE A 54 7.59 5.95 -21.34
CA PHE A 54 7.87 7.21 -22.03
C PHE A 54 9.33 7.34 -22.48
N ASP A 55 10.09 6.25 -22.56
CA ASP A 55 11.53 6.22 -22.92
C ASP A 55 12.39 7.14 -22.01
N GLY A 56 12.00 7.29 -20.74
CA GLY A 56 12.70 8.15 -19.80
C GLY A 56 14.07 7.59 -19.38
N ASP A 57 14.90 8.46 -18.80
CA ASP A 57 16.21 8.06 -18.26
C ASP A 57 16.02 7.22 -16.99
N GLU A 58 16.37 5.95 -17.09
CA GLU A 58 16.24 5.00 -15.98
C GLU A 58 17.10 5.39 -14.77
N LYS A 59 18.28 5.98 -14.99
CA LYS A 59 19.18 6.41 -13.90
C LYS A 59 18.56 7.58 -13.11
N GLU A 60 17.88 8.49 -13.80
CA GLU A 60 17.13 9.57 -13.16
C GLU A 60 15.93 9.02 -12.36
N ALA A 61 15.24 7.95 -12.89
CA ALA A 61 14.07 7.34 -12.28
C ALA A 61 14.40 6.48 -11.04
N LEU A 62 15.62 5.97 -10.89
CA LEU A 62 16.03 5.22 -9.71
C LEU A 62 15.93 6.06 -8.42
N TRP A 63 16.17 7.37 -8.52
CA TRP A 63 16.09 8.26 -7.36
C TRP A 63 14.67 8.43 -6.78
N PRO A 64 13.63 8.79 -7.57
CA PRO A 64 12.27 8.80 -7.07
C PRO A 64 11.76 7.42 -6.66
N ALA A 65 12.19 6.34 -7.32
CA ALA A 65 11.89 4.98 -6.90
C ALA A 65 12.45 4.70 -5.48
N LEU A 66 13.68 5.14 -5.20
CA LEU A 66 14.30 5.05 -3.88
C LEU A 66 13.60 5.97 -2.85
N ALA A 67 13.21 7.18 -3.26
CA ALA A 67 12.47 8.10 -2.42
C ALA A 67 11.14 7.49 -1.95
N LEU A 68 10.38 6.91 -2.88
CA LEU A 68 9.10 6.23 -2.61
C LEU A 68 9.26 5.03 -1.67
N GLU A 69 10.28 4.22 -1.89
CA GLU A 69 10.55 3.07 -1.01
C GLU A 69 10.99 3.51 0.38
N THR A 70 11.82 4.56 0.47
CA THR A 70 12.24 5.12 1.75
C THR A 70 11.06 5.73 2.50
N PHE A 71 10.23 6.50 1.80
CA PHE A 71 9.00 7.06 2.35
C PHE A 71 8.03 5.97 2.82
N HIS A 72 7.80 4.93 2.01
CA HIS A 72 6.94 3.83 2.41
C HIS A 72 7.45 3.10 3.66
N ASN A 73 8.76 2.88 3.77
CA ASN A 73 9.30 2.23 4.97
C ASN A 73 9.23 3.14 6.21
N PHE A 74 9.33 4.48 6.04
CA PHE A 74 9.00 5.45 7.08
C PHE A 74 7.57 5.24 7.61
N THR A 75 6.57 5.19 6.72
CA THR A 75 5.17 5.00 7.14
C THR A 75 5.00 3.67 7.88
N LEU A 76 5.66 2.59 7.44
CA LEU A 76 5.60 1.29 8.11
C LEU A 76 6.21 1.30 9.52
N ILE A 77 7.33 2.03 9.75
CA ILE A 77 7.92 2.13 11.10
C ILE A 77 6.97 2.84 12.05
N HIS A 78 6.32 3.92 11.60
CA HIS A 78 5.38 4.67 12.42
C HIS A 78 4.06 3.92 12.64
N ASP A 79 3.54 3.23 11.61
CA ASP A 79 2.38 2.34 11.74
C ASP A 79 2.64 1.25 12.79
N ASP A 80 3.83 0.62 12.78
CA ASP A 80 4.19 -0.43 13.74
C ASP A 80 4.16 0.06 15.20
N ILE A 81 4.46 1.36 15.45
CA ILE A 81 4.34 1.96 16.79
C ILE A 81 2.88 2.13 17.16
N MET A 82 2.06 2.68 16.24
CA MET A 82 0.65 2.96 16.47
C MET A 82 -0.14 1.67 16.70
N ASP A 83 0.13 0.65 15.87
CA ASP A 83 -0.50 -0.67 15.94
C ASP A 83 0.10 -1.57 17.05
N LYS A 84 1.18 -1.13 17.72
CA LYS A 84 1.96 -1.94 18.68
C LYS A 84 2.37 -3.31 18.10
N ALA A 85 2.67 -3.33 16.82
CA ALA A 85 2.95 -4.54 16.06
C ALA A 85 4.29 -5.17 16.49
N PRO A 86 4.32 -6.44 16.96
CA PRO A 86 5.58 -7.08 17.37
C PRO A 86 6.44 -7.52 16.18
N LEU A 87 5.80 -7.89 15.09
CA LEU A 87 6.45 -8.46 13.92
C LEU A 87 5.96 -7.80 12.62
N ARG A 88 6.87 -7.64 11.66
CA ARG A 88 6.59 -7.27 10.28
C ARG A 88 7.42 -8.14 9.34
N ARG A 89 6.77 -8.79 8.37
CA ARG A 89 7.43 -9.70 7.42
C ARG A 89 8.25 -10.79 8.12
N GLY A 90 7.75 -11.30 9.26
CA GLY A 90 8.38 -12.34 10.06
C GLY A 90 9.60 -11.89 10.88
N LYS A 91 9.89 -10.59 10.93
CA LYS A 91 10.97 -10.01 11.75
C LYS A 91 10.40 -9.05 12.78
N GLU A 92 11.12 -8.86 13.90
CA GLU A 92 10.78 -7.85 14.89
C GLU A 92 10.68 -6.47 14.25
N THR A 93 9.66 -5.70 14.65
CA THR A 93 9.54 -4.29 14.24
C THR A 93 10.66 -3.45 14.88
N VAL A 94 10.94 -2.28 14.32
CA VAL A 94 11.93 -1.35 14.93
C VAL A 94 11.52 -0.97 16.35
N TYR A 95 10.23 -0.70 16.54
CA TYR A 95 9.61 -0.44 17.83
C TYR A 95 9.89 -1.53 18.87
N GLN A 96 9.77 -2.81 18.47
CA GLN A 96 9.99 -3.96 19.36
C GLN A 96 11.48 -4.23 19.60
N LYS A 97 12.31 -4.14 18.55
CA LYS A 97 13.72 -4.49 18.59
C LYS A 97 14.58 -3.44 19.29
N TRP A 98 14.23 -2.18 19.17
CA TRP A 98 14.89 -1.05 19.86
C TRP A 98 13.95 -0.45 20.91
N ASN A 99 13.18 0.54 20.53
CA ASN A 99 12.11 1.15 21.34
C ASN A 99 11.32 2.17 20.48
N ALA A 100 10.28 2.78 21.06
CA ALA A 100 9.44 3.76 20.38
C ALA A 100 10.21 5.04 20.00
N ASP A 101 11.08 5.56 20.86
CA ASP A 101 11.80 6.81 20.61
C ASP A 101 12.74 6.65 19.40
N ILE A 102 13.47 5.54 19.32
CA ILE A 102 14.36 5.21 18.21
C ILE A 102 13.53 5.01 16.92
N ALA A 103 12.39 4.33 17.01
CA ALA A 103 11.52 4.12 15.85
C ALA A 103 10.97 5.45 15.31
N ILE A 104 10.55 6.38 16.19
CA ILE A 104 10.08 7.72 15.78
C ILE A 104 11.22 8.47 15.08
N LEU A 105 12.39 8.60 15.71
CA LEU A 105 13.51 9.37 15.16
C LEU A 105 14.04 8.77 13.85
N SER A 106 14.13 7.44 13.75
CA SER A 106 14.56 6.76 12.53
C SER A 106 13.56 6.96 11.41
N GLY A 107 12.24 6.91 11.70
CA GLY A 107 11.18 7.22 10.75
C GLY A 107 11.28 8.66 10.25
N ASP A 108 11.42 9.65 11.15
CA ASP A 108 11.58 11.07 10.78
C ASP A 108 12.81 11.30 9.89
N ALA A 109 13.93 10.65 10.21
CA ALA A 109 15.13 10.70 9.39
C ALA A 109 14.89 10.07 7.99
N MET A 110 14.11 8.98 7.91
CA MET A 110 13.74 8.39 6.62
C MET A 110 12.84 9.31 5.81
N LEU A 111 11.88 10.00 6.42
CA LEU A 111 11.06 11.00 5.74
C LEU A 111 11.95 12.10 5.12
N ALA A 112 12.88 12.65 5.90
CA ALA A 112 13.82 13.65 5.40
C ALA A 112 14.70 13.11 4.26
N LYS A 113 15.21 11.87 4.37
CA LYS A 113 15.97 11.21 3.29
C LYS A 113 15.14 10.97 2.03
N ALA A 114 13.87 10.64 2.16
CA ALA A 114 12.99 10.48 1.00
C ALA A 114 12.89 11.77 0.19
N PHE A 115 12.76 12.93 0.85
CA PHE A 115 12.82 14.23 0.17
C PHE A 115 14.20 14.50 -0.45
N GLN A 116 15.31 14.18 0.24
CA GLN A 116 16.64 14.30 -0.33
C GLN A 116 16.82 13.48 -1.61
N PHE A 117 16.30 12.25 -1.65
CA PHE A 117 16.34 11.41 -2.83
C PHE A 117 15.42 11.94 -3.96
N ALA A 118 14.21 12.39 -3.63
CA ALA A 118 13.30 12.99 -4.60
C ALA A 118 13.88 14.24 -5.28
N LEU A 119 14.78 14.96 -4.61
CA LEU A 119 15.43 16.17 -5.12
C LEU A 119 16.63 15.90 -6.05
N GLN A 120 17.13 14.64 -6.18
CA GLN A 120 18.30 14.31 -6.98
C GLN A 120 18.11 14.48 -8.51
N PRO A 121 16.95 14.08 -9.10
CA PRO A 121 16.75 14.24 -10.54
C PRO A 121 16.63 15.69 -10.97
N LYS A 122 16.80 15.95 -12.27
CA LYS A 122 16.63 17.29 -12.86
C LYS A 122 15.29 17.94 -12.52
N LYS A 123 14.22 17.13 -12.40
CA LYS A 123 12.88 17.57 -11.99
C LYS A 123 12.63 17.48 -10.49
N GLY A 124 13.66 17.41 -9.66
CA GLY A 124 13.56 17.17 -8.22
C GLY A 124 12.60 18.10 -7.48
N GLY A 125 12.49 19.37 -7.89
CA GLY A 125 11.53 20.31 -7.30
C GLY A 125 10.06 19.92 -7.51
N GLU A 126 9.72 19.34 -8.67
CA GLU A 126 8.38 18.82 -8.96
C GLU A 126 8.11 17.56 -8.17
N LEU A 127 9.08 16.64 -8.14
CA LEU A 127 8.98 15.37 -7.40
C LEU A 127 8.82 15.60 -5.89
N ALA A 128 9.56 16.55 -5.32
CA ALA A 128 9.44 16.91 -3.91
C ALA A 128 8.04 17.51 -3.59
N LYS A 129 7.43 18.29 -4.49
CA LYS A 129 6.06 18.77 -4.34
C LYS A 129 5.05 17.62 -4.35
N GLN A 130 5.19 16.65 -5.28
CA GLN A 130 4.35 15.46 -5.35
C GLN A 130 4.47 14.62 -4.07
N LEU A 131 5.70 14.38 -3.60
CA LEU A 131 5.95 13.66 -2.35
C LEU A 131 5.37 14.40 -1.14
N GLY A 132 5.49 15.73 -1.09
CA GLY A 132 4.91 16.55 -0.02
C GLY A 132 3.39 16.46 0.03
N LYS A 133 2.72 16.52 -1.13
CA LYS A 133 1.27 16.37 -1.20
C LYS A 133 0.83 15.00 -0.68
N VAL A 134 1.40 13.91 -1.20
CA VAL A 134 1.02 12.55 -0.80
C VAL A 134 1.35 12.27 0.67
N SER A 135 2.39 12.91 1.23
CA SER A 135 2.71 12.78 2.65
C SER A 135 1.56 13.24 3.55
N ILE A 136 0.92 14.37 3.21
CA ILE A 136 -0.25 14.88 3.95
C ILE A 136 -1.44 13.93 3.77
N GLU A 137 -1.73 13.52 2.53
CA GLU A 137 -2.85 12.61 2.23
C GLU A 137 -2.73 11.29 3.00
N ILE A 138 -1.52 10.72 3.12
CA ILE A 138 -1.30 9.49 3.90
C ILE A 138 -1.49 9.73 5.41
N CYS A 139 -1.03 10.86 5.94
CA CYS A 139 -1.28 11.21 7.34
C CYS A 139 -2.78 11.36 7.64
N GLU A 140 -3.53 12.00 6.72
CA GLU A 140 -4.99 12.12 6.82
C GLU A 140 -5.65 10.72 6.80
N GLY A 141 -5.25 9.85 5.88
CA GLY A 141 -5.74 8.47 5.79
C GLY A 141 -5.43 7.65 7.04
N GLN A 142 -4.22 7.76 7.59
CA GLN A 142 -3.84 7.10 8.83
C GLN A 142 -4.62 7.63 10.03
N GLN A 143 -4.87 8.95 10.09
CA GLN A 143 -5.69 9.51 11.16
C GLN A 143 -7.15 9.05 11.07
N MET A 144 -7.71 8.91 9.84
CA MET A 144 -9.05 8.32 9.66
C MET A 144 -9.11 6.88 10.14
N ASP A 145 -8.10 6.06 9.82
CA ASP A 145 -8.01 4.67 10.25
C ASP A 145 -8.02 4.55 11.79
N LEU A 146 -7.17 5.33 12.47
CA LEU A 146 -7.16 5.41 13.93
C LEU A 146 -8.51 5.87 14.52
N ASN A 147 -9.17 6.85 13.89
CA ASN A 147 -10.48 7.31 14.34
C ASN A 147 -11.53 6.20 14.20
N PHE A 148 -11.45 5.35 13.19
CA PHE A 148 -12.41 4.26 12.96
C PHE A 148 -12.35 3.19 14.04
N GLU A 149 -11.25 3.04 14.77
CA GLU A 149 -11.18 2.13 15.92
C GLU A 149 -12.20 2.52 17.02
N THR A 150 -12.41 3.81 17.23
CA THR A 150 -13.25 4.34 18.30
C THR A 150 -14.64 4.77 17.85
N LEU A 151 -14.83 5.11 16.58
CA LEU A 151 -16.12 5.53 16.03
C LEU A 151 -17.11 4.35 15.99
N GLY A 152 -18.32 4.56 16.52
CA GLY A 152 -19.38 3.55 16.53
C GLY A 152 -19.88 3.19 15.13
N ASN A 153 -20.02 4.19 14.25
CA ASN A 153 -20.54 4.03 12.90
C ASN A 153 -19.52 4.54 11.89
N VAL A 154 -19.03 3.66 11.03
CA VAL A 154 -18.23 3.96 9.83
C VAL A 154 -19.06 3.55 8.63
N THR A 155 -19.07 4.37 7.59
CA THR A 155 -19.79 4.08 6.34
C THR A 155 -18.83 3.57 5.25
N ILE A 156 -19.36 2.87 4.24
CA ILE A 156 -18.57 2.42 3.10
C ILE A 156 -17.87 3.59 2.38
N PRO A 157 -18.50 4.74 2.11
CA PRO A 157 -17.80 5.88 1.52
C PRO A 157 -16.64 6.41 2.36
N GLU A 158 -16.77 6.47 3.69
CA GLU A 158 -15.68 6.87 4.59
C GLU A 158 -14.53 5.87 4.57
N TYR A 159 -14.82 4.57 4.56
CA TYR A 159 -13.82 3.52 4.43
C TYR A 159 -13.07 3.62 3.10
N LEU A 160 -13.79 3.79 1.98
CA LEU A 160 -13.17 3.95 0.66
C LEU A 160 -12.27 5.19 0.60
N GLU A 161 -12.67 6.30 1.22
CA GLU A 161 -11.82 7.49 1.30
C GLU A 161 -10.57 7.23 2.14
N MET A 162 -10.69 6.56 3.27
CA MET A 162 -9.55 6.19 4.12
C MET A 162 -8.53 5.33 3.34
N ILE A 163 -8.95 4.25 2.65
CA ILE A 163 -8.02 3.42 1.89
C ILE A 163 -7.46 4.13 0.65
N ARG A 164 -8.22 5.05 0.05
CA ARG A 164 -7.71 5.93 -1.01
C ARG A 164 -6.51 6.73 -0.49
N LEU A 165 -6.67 7.40 0.64
CA LEU A 165 -5.64 8.25 1.26
C LEU A 165 -4.49 7.44 1.84
N LYS A 166 -4.75 6.35 2.57
CA LYS A 166 -3.73 5.55 3.25
C LYS A 166 -2.90 4.70 2.28
N THR A 167 -3.53 4.17 1.23
CA THR A 167 -2.91 3.14 0.36
C THR A 167 -2.79 3.59 -1.10
N ALA A 168 -3.89 4.01 -1.75
CA ALA A 168 -3.92 4.19 -3.20
C ALA A 168 -3.10 5.40 -3.67
N VAL A 169 -3.12 6.52 -2.95
CA VAL A 169 -2.41 7.75 -3.34
C VAL A 169 -0.91 7.55 -3.52
N LEU A 170 -0.27 6.66 -2.75
CA LEU A 170 1.17 6.43 -2.90
C LEU A 170 1.52 5.57 -4.13
N LEU A 171 0.62 4.66 -4.55
CA LEU A 171 0.78 3.94 -5.81
C LEU A 171 0.59 4.90 -6.99
N ALA A 172 -0.42 5.76 -6.92
CA ALA A 172 -0.67 6.80 -7.92
C ALA A 172 0.50 7.78 -8.04
N THR A 173 1.04 8.24 -6.91
CA THR A 173 2.21 9.13 -6.88
C THR A 173 3.45 8.43 -7.44
N ALA A 174 3.61 7.13 -7.25
CA ALA A 174 4.73 6.39 -7.83
C ALA A 174 4.71 6.44 -9.38
N LEU A 175 3.56 6.20 -9.98
CA LEU A 175 3.36 6.32 -11.43
C LEU A 175 3.55 7.78 -11.90
N GLN A 176 2.97 8.74 -11.17
CA GLN A 176 3.10 10.16 -11.44
C GLN A 176 4.57 10.61 -11.45
N MET A 177 5.36 10.23 -10.42
CA MET A 177 6.77 10.61 -10.33
C MET A 177 7.60 10.00 -11.46
N GLY A 178 7.36 8.74 -11.83
CA GLY A 178 8.03 8.08 -12.95
C GLY A 178 7.76 8.78 -14.29
N ALA A 179 6.49 9.06 -14.58
CA ALA A 179 6.07 9.77 -15.78
C ALA A 179 6.60 11.23 -15.81
N THR A 180 6.62 11.90 -14.63
CA THR A 180 7.18 13.25 -14.51
C THR A 180 8.67 13.27 -14.89
N VAL A 181 9.47 12.33 -14.37
CA VAL A 181 10.90 12.23 -14.70
C VAL A 181 11.10 12.00 -16.20
N ALA A 182 10.31 11.13 -16.80
CA ALA A 182 10.35 10.86 -18.24
C ALA A 182 9.95 12.05 -19.13
N GLY A 183 9.30 13.06 -18.55
CA GLY A 183 8.85 14.24 -19.29
C GLY A 183 7.52 14.04 -20.02
N ALA A 184 6.68 13.13 -19.56
CA ALA A 184 5.33 12.97 -20.06
C ALA A 184 4.52 14.28 -19.96
N ASN A 185 3.51 14.44 -20.81
CA ASN A 185 2.60 15.59 -20.75
C ASN A 185 1.65 15.48 -19.53
N GLU A 186 1.07 16.59 -19.11
CA GLU A 186 0.22 16.65 -17.92
C GLU A 186 -1.02 15.74 -18.00
N ALA A 187 -1.61 15.56 -19.18
CA ALA A 187 -2.77 14.70 -19.37
C ALA A 187 -2.40 13.22 -19.14
N ASP A 188 -1.30 12.75 -19.72
CA ASP A 188 -0.81 11.38 -19.52
C ASP A 188 -0.38 11.13 -18.06
N ILE A 189 0.23 12.12 -17.42
CA ILE A 189 0.58 12.06 -15.99
C ILE A 189 -0.70 11.90 -15.15
N GLN A 190 -1.77 12.62 -15.47
CA GLN A 190 -3.05 12.52 -14.76
C GLN A 190 -3.70 11.14 -14.99
N HIS A 191 -3.75 10.65 -16.22
CA HIS A 191 -4.26 9.28 -16.50
C HIS A 191 -3.50 8.21 -15.71
N LEU A 192 -2.17 8.31 -15.61
CA LEU A 192 -1.39 7.39 -14.80
C LEU A 192 -1.63 7.54 -13.29
N TYR A 193 -1.89 8.75 -12.82
CA TYR A 193 -2.29 8.97 -11.44
C TYR A 193 -3.64 8.30 -11.16
N ASP A 194 -4.64 8.50 -12.03
CA ASP A 194 -5.98 7.93 -11.88
C ASP A 194 -5.97 6.40 -12.05
N PHE A 195 -5.14 5.88 -12.97
CA PHE A 195 -4.83 4.45 -13.04
C PHE A 195 -4.30 3.92 -11.69
N GLY A 196 -3.34 4.62 -11.09
CA GLY A 196 -2.73 4.24 -9.81
C GLY A 196 -3.71 4.28 -8.64
N ILE A 197 -4.61 5.27 -8.61
CA ILE A 197 -5.70 5.35 -7.61
C ILE A 197 -6.60 4.10 -7.73
N ASN A 198 -7.11 3.82 -8.92
CA ASN A 198 -8.03 2.69 -9.11
C ASN A 198 -7.33 1.34 -8.84
N LEU A 199 -6.09 1.17 -9.28
CA LEU A 199 -5.29 -0.02 -8.98
C LEU A 199 -5.07 -0.19 -7.47
N GLY A 200 -4.79 0.90 -6.76
CA GLY A 200 -4.58 0.89 -5.30
C GLY A 200 -5.85 0.57 -4.52
N MET A 201 -7.01 1.06 -4.97
CA MET A 201 -8.31 0.71 -4.40
C MET A 201 -8.62 -0.78 -4.57
N SER A 202 -8.43 -1.32 -5.78
CA SER A 202 -8.59 -2.74 -6.04
C SER A 202 -7.63 -3.58 -5.18
N PHE A 203 -6.37 -3.17 -5.09
CA PHE A 203 -5.34 -3.85 -4.30
C PHE A 203 -5.68 -3.92 -2.82
N GLN A 204 -6.20 -2.84 -2.21
CA GLN A 204 -6.58 -2.85 -0.80
C GLN A 204 -7.81 -3.73 -0.55
N LEU A 205 -8.83 -3.65 -1.38
CA LEU A 205 -9.99 -4.55 -1.28
C LEU A 205 -9.60 -6.02 -1.43
N GLN A 206 -8.61 -6.32 -2.27
CA GLN A 206 -8.03 -7.66 -2.38
C GLN A 206 -7.29 -8.07 -1.11
N ASP A 207 -6.54 -7.16 -0.48
CA ASP A 207 -5.82 -7.43 0.78
C ASP A 207 -6.81 -7.75 1.91
N ASP A 208 -7.93 -7.01 2.01
CA ASP A 208 -9.02 -7.28 2.95
C ASP A 208 -9.62 -8.68 2.75
N ILE A 209 -9.86 -9.10 1.48
CA ILE A 209 -10.35 -10.45 1.18
C ILE A 209 -9.31 -11.51 1.57
N LEU A 210 -8.05 -11.30 1.23
CA LEU A 210 -6.98 -12.26 1.46
C LEU A 210 -6.65 -12.44 2.95
N ASP A 211 -6.86 -11.44 3.79
CA ASP A 211 -6.70 -11.53 5.24
C ASP A 211 -7.56 -12.68 5.83
N LEU A 212 -8.79 -12.84 5.32
CA LEU A 212 -9.72 -13.88 5.80
C LEU A 212 -9.75 -15.15 4.95
N TYR A 213 -9.55 -15.05 3.63
CA TYR A 213 -9.81 -16.14 2.68
C TYR A 213 -8.55 -16.76 2.06
N SER A 214 -7.35 -16.35 2.48
CA SER A 214 -6.10 -16.97 1.99
C SER A 214 -5.63 -18.09 2.91
N ASP A 215 -4.91 -19.08 2.33
CA ASP A 215 -4.20 -20.07 3.11
C ASP A 215 -3.02 -19.45 3.87
N VAL A 216 -2.93 -19.72 5.17
CA VAL A 216 -1.86 -19.23 6.09
C VAL A 216 -0.46 -19.51 5.53
N SER A 217 -0.27 -20.62 4.82
CA SER A 217 1.01 -21.01 4.21
C SER A 217 1.46 -20.10 3.08
N THR A 218 0.53 -19.38 2.43
CA THR A 218 0.78 -18.58 1.24
C THR A 218 0.95 -17.10 1.56
N PHE A 219 0.27 -16.58 2.58
CA PHE A 219 0.17 -15.14 2.84
C PHE A 219 1.11 -14.64 3.95
N GLY A 220 1.59 -15.54 4.84
CA GLY A 220 2.55 -15.21 5.90
C GLY A 220 2.03 -14.23 6.96
N LYS A 221 0.73 -13.91 6.96
CA LYS A 221 0.02 -13.13 7.98
C LYS A 221 -0.86 -14.06 8.81
N ARG A 222 -1.31 -13.58 10.00
CA ARG A 222 -2.30 -14.25 10.84
C ARG A 222 -3.63 -14.30 10.08
N HIS A 223 -4.29 -15.44 10.05
CA HIS A 223 -5.61 -15.62 9.45
C HIS A 223 -6.65 -14.77 10.19
N GLY A 224 -7.45 -13.99 9.47
CA GLY A 224 -8.51 -13.17 10.03
C GLY A 224 -8.03 -12.08 10.99
N GLY A 225 -6.82 -11.56 10.77
CA GLY A 225 -6.22 -10.52 11.61
C GLY A 225 -7.10 -9.29 11.75
N ASP A 226 -7.75 -8.85 10.69
CA ASP A 226 -8.65 -7.70 10.71
C ASP A 226 -9.89 -7.92 11.61
N ILE A 227 -10.41 -9.15 11.64
CA ILE A 227 -11.52 -9.50 12.56
C ILE A 227 -11.02 -9.54 14.00
N ALA A 228 -9.87 -10.13 14.24
CA ALA A 228 -9.26 -10.20 15.56
C ALA A 228 -9.03 -8.81 16.14
N ASP A 229 -8.48 -7.90 15.34
CA ASP A 229 -8.17 -6.51 15.70
C ASP A 229 -9.38 -5.58 15.64
N ILE A 230 -10.59 -6.11 15.36
CA ILE A 230 -11.86 -5.35 15.32
C ILE A 230 -11.83 -4.24 14.25
N LYS A 231 -11.09 -4.45 13.16
CA LYS A 231 -11.02 -3.48 12.05
C LYS A 231 -12.30 -3.48 11.22
N LYS A 232 -12.86 -2.29 11.02
CA LYS A 232 -14.09 -2.09 10.24
C LYS A 232 -13.77 -2.00 8.76
N THR A 233 -13.30 -3.13 8.18
CA THR A 233 -12.95 -3.24 6.76
C THR A 233 -14.19 -3.20 5.86
N TYR A 234 -13.96 -3.16 4.54
CA TYR A 234 -15.06 -3.21 3.57
C TYR A 234 -15.94 -4.46 3.75
N LEU A 235 -15.35 -5.62 4.08
CA LEU A 235 -16.08 -6.87 4.35
C LEU A 235 -17.09 -6.68 5.49
N TYR A 236 -16.65 -6.12 6.62
CA TYR A 236 -17.54 -5.86 7.77
C TYR A 236 -18.67 -4.89 7.42
N LEU A 237 -18.34 -3.77 6.78
CA LEU A 237 -19.33 -2.75 6.43
C LEU A 237 -20.36 -3.28 5.42
N LYS A 238 -19.90 -4.07 4.43
CA LYS A 238 -20.77 -4.70 3.45
C LYS A 238 -21.64 -5.79 4.09
N ALA A 239 -21.10 -6.56 5.02
CA ALA A 239 -21.88 -7.50 5.80
C ALA A 239 -23.00 -6.82 6.57
N LEU A 240 -22.74 -5.69 7.23
CA LEU A 240 -23.77 -4.91 7.93
C LEU A 240 -24.86 -4.39 6.99
N GLU A 241 -24.52 -4.00 5.77
CA GLU A 241 -25.48 -3.55 4.75
C GLU A 241 -26.43 -4.68 4.33
N LEU A 242 -25.89 -5.90 4.12
CA LEU A 242 -26.62 -7.07 3.62
C LEU A 242 -27.36 -7.85 4.73
N ALA A 243 -26.97 -7.65 5.98
CA ALA A 243 -27.40 -8.47 7.13
C ALA A 243 -28.86 -8.30 7.50
N SER A 244 -29.51 -9.42 7.90
CA SER A 244 -30.74 -9.39 8.68
C SER A 244 -30.52 -8.66 10.03
N GLU A 245 -31.61 -8.21 10.66
CA GLU A 245 -31.52 -7.56 11.99
C GLU A 245 -30.81 -8.45 13.03
N LYS A 246 -31.01 -9.77 12.94
CA LYS A 246 -30.35 -10.75 13.83
C LYS A 246 -28.84 -10.81 13.57
N ASP A 247 -28.41 -10.98 12.30
CA ASP A 247 -27.01 -11.09 11.95
C ASP A 247 -26.27 -9.76 12.19
N ARG A 248 -26.94 -8.62 11.92
CA ARG A 248 -26.40 -7.29 12.19
C ARG A 248 -26.06 -7.10 13.67
N LYS A 249 -27.02 -7.40 14.57
CA LYS A 249 -26.76 -7.34 16.02
C LYS A 249 -25.64 -8.27 16.46
N ARG A 250 -25.57 -9.46 15.87
CA ARG A 250 -24.51 -10.43 16.19
C ARG A 250 -23.14 -9.94 15.73
N LEU A 251 -23.01 -9.45 14.49
CA LEU A 251 -21.77 -8.86 13.98
C LEU A 251 -21.32 -7.67 14.84
N GLN A 252 -22.23 -6.74 15.15
CA GLN A 252 -21.93 -5.60 16.00
C GLN A 252 -21.42 -6.04 17.38
N TYR A 253 -22.02 -7.07 17.97
CA TYR A 253 -21.57 -7.62 19.25
C TYR A 253 -20.16 -8.24 19.12
N LEU A 254 -19.90 -9.08 18.12
CA LEU A 254 -18.60 -9.70 17.89
C LEU A 254 -17.49 -8.67 17.70
N PHE A 255 -17.79 -7.55 17.08
CA PHE A 255 -16.84 -6.43 16.88
C PHE A 255 -16.72 -5.49 18.11
N THR A 256 -17.33 -5.83 19.25
CA THR A 256 -17.00 -5.22 20.54
C THR A 256 -16.10 -6.09 21.42
N LEU A 257 -15.95 -7.37 21.05
CA LEU A 257 -15.20 -8.34 21.86
C LEU A 257 -13.71 -8.33 21.49
N ARG A 258 -12.86 -7.86 22.41
CA ARG A 258 -11.41 -8.15 22.39
C ARG A 258 -11.22 -9.45 23.18
N MET A 259 -11.04 -10.58 22.48
CA MET A 259 -10.97 -11.90 23.11
C MET A 259 -9.57 -12.49 22.92
N ASP A 260 -8.90 -12.77 24.03
CA ASP A 260 -7.57 -13.39 24.02
C ASP A 260 -7.64 -14.94 23.91
N HIS A 261 -8.80 -15.58 24.17
CA HIS A 261 -8.90 -17.04 24.29
C HIS A 261 -9.83 -17.73 23.29
N ASP A 262 -10.78 -17.03 22.65
CA ASP A 262 -11.77 -17.61 21.72
C ASP A 262 -11.73 -16.89 20.36
N GLU A 263 -10.54 -16.46 19.96
CA GLU A 263 -10.34 -15.66 18.75
C GLU A 263 -10.67 -16.44 17.48
N GLU A 264 -10.24 -17.69 17.42
CA GLU A 264 -10.50 -18.57 16.28
C GLU A 264 -12.01 -18.83 16.10
N GLU A 265 -12.75 -19.06 17.20
CA GLU A 265 -14.21 -19.21 17.19
C GLU A 265 -14.90 -17.93 16.69
N LYS A 266 -14.42 -16.75 17.12
CA LYS A 266 -14.91 -15.45 16.64
C LYS A 266 -14.71 -15.30 15.14
N ILE A 267 -13.52 -15.60 14.64
CA ILE A 267 -13.19 -15.51 13.21
C ILE A 267 -14.08 -16.44 12.40
N GLU A 268 -14.21 -17.71 12.82
CA GLU A 268 -15.07 -18.69 12.16
C GLU A 268 -16.55 -18.27 12.13
N GLU A 269 -17.05 -17.72 13.24
CA GLU A 269 -18.44 -17.24 13.29
C GLU A 269 -18.67 -16.05 12.34
N VAL A 270 -17.76 -15.06 12.34
CA VAL A 270 -17.83 -13.91 11.45
C VAL A 270 -17.74 -14.36 10.00
N GLN A 271 -16.78 -15.22 9.65
CA GLN A 271 -16.64 -15.80 8.32
C GLN A 271 -17.91 -16.54 7.89
N GLY A 272 -18.49 -17.36 8.76
CA GLY A 272 -19.76 -18.05 8.48
C GLY A 272 -20.93 -17.10 8.23
N ILE A 273 -20.95 -15.91 8.83
CA ILE A 273 -21.94 -14.87 8.51
C ILE A 273 -21.63 -14.25 7.14
N TYR A 274 -20.38 -13.90 6.85
CA TYR A 274 -19.96 -13.33 5.57
C TYR A 274 -20.29 -14.26 4.40
N ASP A 275 -20.01 -15.57 4.54
CA ASP A 275 -20.28 -16.57 3.52
C ASP A 275 -21.78 -16.70 3.21
N ARG A 276 -22.63 -16.74 4.25
CA ARG A 276 -24.10 -16.79 4.06
C ARG A 276 -24.67 -15.53 3.40
N LEU A 277 -24.03 -14.39 3.60
CA LEU A 277 -24.42 -13.11 3.01
C LEU A 277 -23.75 -12.83 1.65
N HIS A 278 -22.93 -13.75 1.16
CA HIS A 278 -22.15 -13.57 -0.08
C HIS A 278 -21.33 -12.27 -0.11
N VAL A 279 -20.72 -11.94 1.05
CA VAL A 279 -19.97 -10.68 1.20
C VAL A 279 -18.74 -10.67 0.31
N LYS A 280 -18.02 -11.79 0.24
CA LYS A 280 -16.82 -11.94 -0.59
C LYS A 280 -17.11 -11.59 -2.04
N GLU A 281 -18.14 -12.19 -2.62
CA GLU A 281 -18.55 -11.97 -4.02
C GLU A 281 -18.99 -10.52 -4.25
N ALA A 282 -19.62 -9.89 -3.26
CA ALA A 282 -20.01 -8.49 -3.34
C ALA A 282 -18.79 -7.56 -3.37
N VAL A 283 -17.75 -7.86 -2.59
CA VAL A 283 -16.48 -7.10 -2.57
C VAL A 283 -15.68 -7.35 -3.84
N GLU A 284 -15.57 -8.59 -4.30
CA GLU A 284 -14.91 -8.95 -5.57
C GLU A 284 -15.51 -8.18 -6.77
N LYS A 285 -16.82 -7.97 -6.79
CA LYS A 285 -17.48 -7.17 -7.82
C LYS A 285 -17.01 -5.71 -7.81
N VAL A 286 -16.88 -5.11 -6.63
CA VAL A 286 -16.39 -3.72 -6.49
C VAL A 286 -14.91 -3.65 -6.90
N MET A 287 -14.10 -4.62 -6.48
CA MET A 287 -12.70 -4.74 -6.86
C MET A 287 -12.54 -4.80 -8.39
N LEU A 288 -13.34 -5.63 -9.08
CA LEU A 288 -13.33 -5.73 -10.55
C LEU A 288 -13.76 -4.42 -11.24
N ASP A 289 -14.65 -3.63 -10.64
CA ASP A 289 -15.02 -2.32 -11.19
C ASP A 289 -13.85 -1.31 -11.09
N TYR A 290 -13.12 -1.31 -9.99
CA TYR A 290 -11.88 -0.52 -9.85
C TYR A 290 -10.81 -0.98 -10.84
N ASP A 291 -10.61 -2.28 -11.00
CA ASP A 291 -9.68 -2.82 -12.00
C ASP A 291 -10.04 -2.36 -13.42
N ARG A 292 -11.33 -2.44 -13.79
CA ARG A 292 -11.80 -1.98 -15.10
C ARG A 292 -11.49 -0.49 -15.30
N LYS A 293 -11.83 0.35 -14.33
CA LYS A 293 -11.52 1.80 -14.36
C LYS A 293 -10.02 2.06 -14.47
N ALA A 294 -9.20 1.31 -13.74
CA ALA A 294 -7.75 1.42 -13.83
C ALA A 294 -7.28 1.20 -15.27
N PHE A 295 -7.70 0.11 -15.91
CA PHE A 295 -7.24 -0.18 -17.27
C PHE A 295 -7.84 0.77 -18.33
N GLU A 296 -9.02 1.34 -18.13
CA GLU A 296 -9.56 2.41 -18.95
C GLU A 296 -8.66 3.66 -18.92
N GLU A 297 -8.16 4.05 -17.75
CA GLU A 297 -7.21 5.15 -17.59
C GLU A 297 -5.85 4.84 -18.27
N LEU A 298 -5.33 3.63 -18.12
CA LEU A 298 -4.11 3.22 -18.81
C LEU A 298 -4.27 3.25 -20.34
N ASP A 299 -5.45 2.83 -20.86
CA ASP A 299 -5.75 2.88 -22.28
C ASP A 299 -5.82 4.32 -22.80
N ALA A 300 -6.28 5.27 -22.00
CA ALA A 300 -6.37 6.69 -22.33
C ALA A 300 -5.02 7.42 -22.44
N VAL A 301 -3.93 6.86 -21.88
CA VAL A 301 -2.58 7.43 -22.06
C VAL A 301 -2.22 7.51 -23.54
N SER A 302 -1.73 8.65 -24.01
CA SER A 302 -1.58 9.01 -25.43
C SER A 302 -0.37 8.42 -26.17
N ILE A 303 0.18 7.29 -25.68
CA ILE A 303 1.31 6.58 -26.29
C ILE A 303 0.87 5.22 -26.87
N PRO A 304 1.64 4.62 -27.81
CA PRO A 304 1.32 3.31 -28.37
C PRO A 304 1.18 2.20 -27.32
N ASP A 305 0.28 1.25 -27.55
CA ASP A 305 -0.02 0.17 -26.57
C ASP A 305 1.17 -0.73 -26.29
N GLU A 306 2.10 -0.88 -27.25
CA GLU A 306 3.34 -1.63 -27.07
C GLU A 306 4.18 -1.07 -25.92
N LYS A 307 4.17 0.26 -25.73
CA LYS A 307 4.88 0.94 -24.64
C LYS A 307 4.20 0.77 -23.28
N LYS A 308 2.87 0.57 -23.26
CA LYS A 308 2.10 0.31 -22.04
C LYS A 308 2.23 -1.15 -21.56
N ALA A 309 2.75 -2.05 -22.42
CA ALA A 309 2.66 -3.50 -22.23
C ALA A 309 3.31 -4.00 -20.93
N HIS A 310 4.45 -3.44 -20.53
CA HIS A 310 5.14 -3.87 -19.31
C HIS A 310 4.39 -3.44 -18.05
N LEU A 311 3.90 -2.20 -17.98
CA LEU A 311 3.09 -1.71 -16.88
C LEU A 311 1.77 -2.49 -16.79
N ARG A 312 1.09 -2.71 -17.93
CA ARG A 312 -0.13 -3.53 -17.99
C ARG A 312 0.10 -4.93 -17.44
N THR A 313 1.14 -5.62 -17.91
CA THR A 313 1.49 -6.97 -17.45
C THR A 313 1.77 -7.00 -15.95
N TYR A 314 2.47 -5.99 -15.44
CA TYR A 314 2.79 -5.90 -14.01
C TYR A 314 1.53 -5.67 -13.17
N ALA A 315 0.62 -4.79 -13.61
CA ALA A 315 -0.65 -4.54 -12.95
C ALA A 315 -1.57 -5.77 -12.96
N GLU A 316 -1.65 -6.50 -14.09
CA GLU A 316 -2.42 -7.75 -14.19
C GLU A 316 -1.93 -8.83 -13.22
N LEU A 317 -0.62 -8.91 -12.97
CA LEU A 317 -0.05 -9.81 -11.96
C LEU A 317 -0.45 -9.41 -10.54
N LEU A 318 -0.55 -8.11 -10.26
CA LEU A 318 -0.96 -7.59 -8.97
C LEU A 318 -2.45 -7.84 -8.69
N SER A 319 -3.31 -7.66 -9.70
CA SER A 319 -4.75 -7.93 -9.61
C SER A 319 -5.08 -9.44 -9.58
N GLY A 320 -4.10 -10.33 -9.61
CA GLY A 320 -4.31 -11.78 -9.65
C GLY A 320 -4.92 -12.33 -10.97
N ARG A 321 -4.94 -11.51 -12.03
CA ARG A 321 -5.50 -11.89 -13.34
C ARG A 321 -4.61 -12.84 -14.15
N LYS A 322 -3.32 -12.91 -13.82
CA LYS A 322 -2.38 -13.90 -14.38
C LYS A 322 -1.85 -14.75 -13.22
N LYS A 323 -2.39 -15.96 -13.09
CA LYS A 323 -1.82 -17.03 -12.29
C LYS A 323 -0.80 -17.81 -13.11
#